data_971295ab185fff11c79e0b004f39271c
#
_entry.id   971295ab185fff11c79e0b004f39271c
#
_cell.length_a   1.000
_cell.length_b   1.000
_cell.length_c   1.000
_cell.angle_alpha   90.00
_cell.angle_beta   90.00
_cell.angle_gamma   90.00
#
_symmetry.space_group_name_H-M   'P 1'
#
loop_
_entity.id
_entity.type
_entity.pdbx_description
1 polymer ?
#
loop_
_entity_poly.entity_id
_entity_poly.type
_entity_poly.pdbx_seq_one_letter_code
_entity_poly.pdbx_strand_id
1 'polypeptide(L)'
;INPYNHDLEPVEAKDPTCTEDGWTVHEACQREGCDYTTYQELPIDPDNHDLERHDEVKAPTCTEKGWSAYDTCSRCDYISYQEVDALDHDWNDWTSNGDKTHTRACERDPGHTETEACSGVRCGDTGACSVCGGEYTADHKYDEGPWSCDDAEHWRNCIYCNEKGEVGSHS
;
A
#
# COMPACT_ATOMS: atom_id res chain seq x y z
N ILE A 1 -12.19 -5.53 72.98
CA ILE A 1 -11.79 -4.55 71.97
C ILE A 1 -13.09 -4.09 71.34
N ASN A 2 -13.38 -2.77 71.37
CA ASN A 2 -14.57 -2.21 70.71
C ASN A 2 -14.38 -2.31 69.18
N PRO A 3 -15.19 -3.10 68.44
CA PRO A 3 -15.00 -3.30 67.00
C PRO A 3 -15.30 -2.03 66.19
N TYR A 4 -15.82 -0.98 66.80
CA TYR A 4 -16.17 0.29 66.14
C TYR A 4 -15.16 1.41 66.42
N ASN A 5 -14.08 1.16 67.14
CA ASN A 5 -13.07 2.16 67.47
C ASN A 5 -11.83 1.96 66.59
N HIS A 6 -11.94 2.39 65.35
CA HIS A 6 -10.83 2.38 64.36
C HIS A 6 -9.96 3.64 64.52
N ASP A 7 -8.68 3.49 64.20
CA ASP A 7 -7.74 4.60 64.06
C ASP A 7 -7.55 4.85 62.55
N LEU A 8 -8.39 5.76 62.04
CA LEU A 8 -8.53 5.95 60.59
C LEU A 8 -7.60 7.06 60.09
N GLU A 9 -6.84 6.76 59.06
CA GLU A 9 -6.11 7.75 58.28
C GLU A 9 -6.62 7.81 56.83
N PRO A 10 -6.69 9.00 56.25
CA PRO A 10 -7.09 9.16 54.86
C PRO A 10 -6.00 8.67 53.92
N VAL A 11 -6.39 7.96 52.87
CA VAL A 11 -5.59 7.55 51.74
C VAL A 11 -6.07 8.32 50.51
N GLU A 12 -5.16 9.02 49.88
CA GLU A 12 -5.47 9.80 48.67
C GLU A 12 -5.96 8.90 47.52
N ALA A 13 -6.85 9.46 46.69
CA ALA A 13 -7.33 8.77 45.51
C ALA A 13 -6.19 8.52 44.51
N LYS A 14 -6.31 7.43 43.78
CA LYS A 14 -5.50 7.13 42.60
C LYS A 14 -6.39 6.94 41.39
N ASP A 15 -6.20 7.74 40.36
CA ASP A 15 -6.96 7.54 39.12
C ASP A 15 -6.48 6.24 38.43
N PRO A 16 -7.43 5.47 37.86
CA PRO A 16 -7.08 4.29 37.07
C PRO A 16 -6.35 4.70 35.79
N THR A 17 -5.48 3.84 35.31
CA THR A 17 -4.78 4.01 34.04
C THR A 17 -5.23 2.95 33.04
N CYS A 18 -4.69 2.99 31.84
CA CYS A 18 -4.93 1.94 30.83
C CYS A 18 -4.38 0.55 31.20
N THR A 19 -3.58 0.45 32.28
CA THR A 19 -2.93 -0.81 32.71
C THR A 19 -3.11 -1.13 34.17
N GLU A 20 -3.53 -0.16 34.99
CA GLU A 20 -3.64 -0.33 36.44
C GLU A 20 -4.98 0.21 36.97
N ASP A 21 -5.54 -0.51 37.92
CA ASP A 21 -6.69 -0.06 38.67
C ASP A 21 -6.39 1.16 39.54
N GLY A 22 -7.38 1.98 39.75
CA GLY A 22 -7.36 3.11 40.67
C GLY A 22 -8.21 2.85 41.93
N TRP A 23 -8.36 3.87 42.72
CA TRP A 23 -9.28 3.88 43.87
C TRP A 23 -9.68 5.30 44.24
N THR A 24 -10.87 5.41 44.85
CA THR A 24 -11.34 6.68 45.42
C THR A 24 -10.59 7.03 46.69
N VAL A 25 -10.64 8.31 47.11
CA VAL A 25 -10.21 8.69 48.44
C VAL A 25 -10.93 7.84 49.47
N HIS A 26 -10.22 7.25 50.42
CA HIS A 26 -10.78 6.35 51.41
C HIS A 26 -10.04 6.45 52.74
N GLU A 27 -10.59 5.84 53.76
CA GLU A 27 -9.98 5.76 55.11
C GLU A 27 -9.52 4.34 55.37
N ALA A 28 -8.35 4.17 55.96
CA ALA A 28 -7.79 2.89 56.35
C ALA A 28 -7.41 2.89 57.86
N CYS A 29 -7.69 1.80 58.56
CA CYS A 29 -7.31 1.67 59.97
C CYS A 29 -5.81 1.37 60.09
N GLN A 30 -5.09 2.15 60.92
CA GLN A 30 -3.68 2.03 61.18
C GLN A 30 -3.31 1.06 62.33
N ARG A 31 -4.29 0.42 62.97
CA ARG A 31 -4.04 -0.52 64.05
C ARG A 31 -3.55 -1.86 63.54
N GLU A 32 -2.53 -2.41 64.19
CA GLU A 32 -2.03 -3.74 63.85
C GLU A 32 -3.13 -4.80 63.94
N GLY A 33 -3.32 -5.55 62.85
CA GLY A 33 -4.33 -6.60 62.73
C GLY A 33 -5.75 -6.10 62.50
N CYS A 34 -5.94 -4.85 62.04
CA CYS A 34 -7.23 -4.29 61.66
C CYS A 34 -7.27 -4.06 60.13
N ASP A 35 -8.13 -4.78 59.43
CA ASP A 35 -8.30 -4.69 57.96
C ASP A 35 -9.45 -3.75 57.56
N TYR A 36 -9.96 -2.93 58.48
CA TYR A 36 -11.06 -2.03 58.15
C TYR A 36 -10.60 -0.92 57.23
N THR A 37 -11.30 -0.78 56.09
CA THR A 37 -11.12 0.31 55.12
C THR A 37 -12.43 0.65 54.44
N THR A 38 -12.55 1.88 53.97
CA THR A 38 -13.63 2.33 53.08
C THR A 38 -13.23 2.27 51.61
N TYR A 39 -12.20 1.49 51.30
CA TYR A 39 -11.64 1.33 49.95
C TYR A 39 -12.71 0.99 48.91
N GLN A 40 -12.67 1.71 47.78
CA GLN A 40 -13.46 1.44 46.60
C GLN A 40 -12.55 1.45 45.41
N GLU A 41 -12.44 0.31 44.74
CA GLU A 41 -11.67 0.13 43.56
C GLU A 41 -12.32 0.84 42.36
N LEU A 42 -11.49 1.46 41.52
CA LEU A 42 -11.83 1.97 40.22
C LEU A 42 -11.15 1.05 39.20
N PRO A 43 -11.92 0.36 38.34
CA PRO A 43 -11.33 -0.55 37.37
C PRO A 43 -10.44 0.21 36.36
N ILE A 44 -9.54 -0.52 35.71
CA ILE A 44 -8.71 -0.01 34.59
C ILE A 44 -9.56 0.86 33.66
N ASP A 45 -9.06 2.02 33.34
CA ASP A 45 -9.63 2.91 32.34
C ASP A 45 -8.84 2.72 31.01
N PRO A 46 -9.39 1.97 30.04
CA PRO A 46 -8.70 1.67 28.81
C PRO A 46 -8.40 2.90 27.94
N ASP A 47 -9.05 4.02 28.20
CA ASP A 47 -8.87 5.27 27.44
C ASP A 47 -7.89 6.24 28.12
N ASN A 48 -7.50 6.00 29.37
CA ASN A 48 -6.55 6.83 30.10
C ASN A 48 -5.10 6.46 29.79
N HIS A 49 -4.71 6.74 28.55
CA HIS A 49 -3.34 6.53 28.05
C HIS A 49 -2.41 7.69 28.43
N ASP A 50 -1.14 7.36 28.65
CA ASP A 50 -0.04 8.33 28.74
C ASP A 50 0.59 8.46 27.35
N LEU A 51 0.13 9.46 26.61
CA LEU A 51 0.39 9.58 25.17
C LEU A 51 1.70 10.30 24.89
N GLU A 52 2.54 9.68 24.06
CA GLU A 52 3.71 10.27 23.44
C GLU A 52 3.41 10.56 21.96
N ARG A 53 3.54 11.82 21.57
CA ARG A 53 3.25 12.30 20.22
C ARG A 53 4.42 12.09 19.28
N HIS A 54 4.15 11.50 18.11
CA HIS A 54 5.07 11.36 16.98
C HIS A 54 4.58 12.24 15.82
N ASP A 55 5.28 13.34 15.60
CA ASP A 55 4.90 14.34 14.58
C ASP A 55 5.48 14.02 13.19
N GLU A 56 6.17 12.91 13.03
CA GLU A 56 6.68 12.47 11.74
C GLU A 56 5.54 12.10 10.81
N VAL A 57 5.45 12.80 9.68
CA VAL A 57 4.44 12.59 8.65
C VAL A 57 5.14 12.18 7.37
N LYS A 58 4.64 11.14 6.71
CA LYS A 58 5.06 10.78 5.35
C LYS A 58 3.86 10.92 4.42
N ALA A 59 3.96 11.82 3.44
CA ALA A 59 2.97 11.89 2.38
C ALA A 59 3.05 10.63 1.50
N PRO A 60 1.91 10.02 1.09
CA PRO A 60 1.92 8.92 0.16
C PRO A 60 2.41 9.38 -1.22
N THR A 61 3.10 8.50 -1.93
CA THR A 61 3.48 8.68 -3.34
C THR A 61 2.61 7.82 -4.23
N CYS A 62 2.88 7.78 -5.53
CA CYS A 62 2.16 6.90 -6.45
C CYS A 62 2.28 5.41 -6.07
N THR A 63 3.41 5.02 -5.48
CA THR A 63 3.75 3.61 -5.22
C THR A 63 3.97 3.28 -3.76
N GLU A 64 4.21 4.29 -2.93
CA GLU A 64 4.49 4.09 -1.51
C GLU A 64 3.38 4.65 -0.65
N LYS A 65 3.04 3.90 0.38
CA LYS A 65 2.13 4.35 1.44
C LYS A 65 2.75 5.48 2.26
N GLY A 66 1.88 6.34 2.77
CA GLY A 66 2.21 7.37 3.74
C GLY A 66 1.63 7.08 5.12
N TRP A 67 1.80 8.01 6.04
CA TRP A 67 1.17 8.03 7.36
C TRP A 67 1.05 9.47 7.88
N SER A 68 0.08 9.68 8.73
CA SER A 68 -0.07 10.93 9.50
C SER A 68 0.68 10.84 10.82
N ALA A 69 0.81 11.97 11.51
CA ALA A 69 1.26 12.00 12.89
C ALA A 69 0.37 11.11 13.76
N TYR A 70 0.96 10.43 14.74
CA TYR A 70 0.29 9.45 15.58
C TYR A 70 0.78 9.52 17.03
N ASP A 71 0.06 8.87 17.93
CA ASP A 71 0.41 8.79 19.33
C ASP A 71 0.67 7.33 19.72
N THR A 72 1.61 7.11 20.62
CA THR A 72 1.85 5.82 21.29
C THR A 72 1.64 6.00 22.78
N CYS A 73 1.27 4.92 23.49
CA CYS A 73 1.20 4.94 24.94
C CYS A 73 2.51 4.44 25.56
N SER A 74 3.03 5.15 26.58
CA SER A 74 4.22 4.72 27.32
C SER A 74 3.99 3.49 28.22
N ARG A 75 2.70 3.16 28.50
CA ARG A 75 2.30 2.11 29.47
C ARG A 75 1.72 0.86 28.85
N CYS A 76 1.26 0.92 27.60
CA CYS A 76 0.65 -0.22 26.90
C CYS A 76 0.95 -0.17 25.39
N ASP A 77 0.46 -1.16 24.65
CA ASP A 77 0.69 -1.28 23.19
C ASP A 77 -0.24 -0.41 22.34
N TYR A 78 -0.91 0.58 22.96
CA TYR A 78 -1.77 1.49 22.21
C TYR A 78 -0.96 2.33 21.24
N ILE A 79 -1.46 2.40 20.01
CA ILE A 79 -0.93 3.23 18.94
C ILE A 79 -2.08 3.74 18.05
N SER A 80 -2.10 5.03 17.78
CA SER A 80 -3.06 5.65 16.86
C SER A 80 -2.57 5.70 15.40
N TYR A 81 -1.47 5.00 15.09
CA TYR A 81 -0.87 4.95 13.75
C TYR A 81 -1.87 4.47 12.71
N GLN A 82 -1.98 5.24 11.63
CA GLN A 82 -2.80 4.89 10.47
C GLN A 82 -1.99 5.08 9.20
N GLU A 83 -1.93 4.02 8.39
CA GLU A 83 -1.39 4.13 7.05
C GLU A 83 -2.35 4.88 6.13
N VAL A 84 -1.78 5.66 5.23
CA VAL A 84 -2.46 6.26 4.08
C VAL A 84 -2.01 5.50 2.86
N ASP A 85 -2.93 4.92 2.11
CA ASP A 85 -2.61 4.13 0.93
C ASP A 85 -1.86 4.96 -0.12
N ALA A 86 -1.08 4.26 -0.96
CA ALA A 86 -0.43 4.87 -2.12
C ALA A 86 -1.49 5.50 -3.05
N LEU A 87 -1.12 6.59 -3.69
CA LEU A 87 -2.05 7.36 -4.52
C LEU A 87 -2.34 6.73 -5.88
N ASP A 88 -1.63 5.64 -6.22
CA ASP A 88 -1.59 5.07 -7.56
C ASP A 88 -1.09 6.08 -8.61
N HIS A 89 -0.96 5.63 -9.86
CA HIS A 89 -0.54 6.50 -10.93
C HIS A 89 -1.72 7.26 -11.53
N ASP A 90 -1.51 8.54 -11.77
CA ASP A 90 -2.40 9.41 -12.53
C ASP A 90 -1.82 9.56 -13.94
N TRP A 91 -2.17 8.65 -14.82
CA TRP A 91 -1.58 8.57 -16.13
C TRP A 91 -2.15 9.62 -17.07
N ASN A 92 -1.28 10.35 -17.75
CA ASN A 92 -1.66 11.18 -18.89
C ASN A 92 -2.01 10.30 -20.12
N ASP A 93 -2.44 10.95 -21.20
CA ASP A 93 -2.74 10.27 -22.45
C ASP A 93 -1.50 9.64 -23.08
N TRP A 94 -1.70 8.54 -23.79
CA TRP A 94 -0.67 7.86 -24.53
C TRP A 94 -0.13 8.71 -25.67
N THR A 95 1.18 8.85 -25.77
CA THR A 95 1.88 9.59 -26.82
C THR A 95 2.73 8.66 -27.66
N SER A 96 2.64 8.77 -28.98
CA SER A 96 3.46 7.98 -29.92
C SER A 96 4.94 8.36 -29.82
N ASN A 97 5.81 7.37 -29.75
CA ASN A 97 7.28 7.56 -29.78
C ASN A 97 7.84 7.59 -31.21
N GLY A 98 7.02 7.22 -32.21
CA GLY A 98 7.47 7.13 -33.62
C GLY A 98 8.27 5.88 -33.96
N ASP A 99 8.48 4.99 -33.00
CA ASP A 99 9.26 3.74 -33.13
C ASP A 99 8.40 2.47 -32.96
N LYS A 100 7.11 2.55 -33.26
CA LYS A 100 6.10 1.50 -33.07
C LYS A 100 5.75 1.26 -31.59
N THR A 101 6.12 2.20 -30.73
CA THR A 101 5.73 2.20 -29.32
C THR A 101 4.99 3.50 -28.97
N HIS A 102 4.31 3.47 -27.86
CA HIS A 102 3.72 4.64 -27.24
C HIS A 102 4.03 4.64 -25.74
N THR A 103 4.13 5.83 -25.18
CA THR A 103 4.46 6.04 -23.76
C THR A 103 3.44 6.95 -23.12
N ARG A 104 3.15 6.71 -21.87
CA ARG A 104 2.46 7.64 -20.98
C ARG A 104 3.28 7.87 -19.72
N ALA A 105 3.09 9.01 -19.10
CA ALA A 105 3.75 9.39 -17.84
C ALA A 105 2.71 9.67 -16.75
N CYS A 106 3.10 9.47 -15.52
CA CYS A 106 2.28 9.86 -14.39
C CYS A 106 2.33 11.38 -14.20
N GLU A 107 1.16 12.02 -14.05
CA GLU A 107 1.09 13.48 -13.80
C GLU A 107 1.66 13.88 -12.45
N ARG A 108 1.59 12.98 -11.44
CA ARG A 108 2.13 13.23 -10.10
C ARG A 108 3.66 13.07 -10.03
N ASP A 109 4.21 12.17 -10.85
CA ASP A 109 5.66 11.92 -10.93
C ASP A 109 6.05 11.57 -12.37
N PRO A 110 6.53 12.54 -13.16
CA PRO A 110 6.92 12.31 -14.55
C PRO A 110 8.06 11.29 -14.74
N GLY A 111 8.75 10.90 -13.67
CA GLY A 111 9.74 9.81 -13.69
C GLY A 111 9.09 8.42 -13.81
N HIS A 112 7.83 8.30 -13.45
CA HIS A 112 7.06 7.08 -13.64
C HIS A 112 6.45 7.07 -15.04
N THR A 113 6.95 6.20 -15.90
CA THR A 113 6.49 6.05 -17.28
C THR A 113 6.14 4.60 -17.58
N GLU A 114 5.20 4.42 -18.49
CA GLU A 114 4.82 3.12 -19.03
C GLU A 114 4.93 3.17 -20.56
N THR A 115 5.55 2.16 -21.16
CA THR A 115 5.76 2.08 -22.61
C THR A 115 5.23 0.75 -23.11
N GLU A 116 4.41 0.80 -24.13
CA GLU A 116 3.83 -0.37 -24.79
C GLU A 116 4.02 -0.32 -26.31
N ALA A 117 3.91 -1.48 -26.95
CA ALA A 117 3.94 -1.57 -28.40
C ALA A 117 2.61 -1.08 -29.02
N CYS A 118 2.68 -0.37 -30.13
CA CYS A 118 1.52 0.03 -30.90
C CYS A 118 0.73 -1.19 -31.42
N SER A 119 -0.57 -1.06 -31.47
CA SER A 119 -1.52 -2.12 -31.86
C SER A 119 -2.65 -1.58 -32.74
N GLY A 120 -3.44 -2.50 -33.33
CA GLY A 120 -4.64 -2.17 -34.10
C GLY A 120 -4.41 -2.13 -35.61
N VAL A 121 -3.18 -2.13 -36.10
CA VAL A 121 -2.84 -2.21 -37.54
C VAL A 121 -2.55 -3.67 -37.94
N ARG A 122 -3.04 -4.08 -39.11
CA ARG A 122 -2.76 -5.44 -39.65
C ARG A 122 -1.27 -5.53 -40.01
N CYS A 123 -0.68 -6.68 -39.80
CA CYS A 123 0.73 -6.89 -40.13
C CYS A 123 0.98 -6.62 -41.63
N GLY A 124 2.07 -5.93 -41.91
CA GLY A 124 2.41 -5.45 -43.26
C GLY A 124 1.79 -4.10 -43.67
N ASP A 125 0.70 -3.69 -43.03
CA ASP A 125 0.04 -2.43 -43.34
C ASP A 125 0.61 -1.27 -42.50
N THR A 126 0.43 -0.05 -43.02
CA THR A 126 0.67 1.20 -42.27
C THR A 126 -0.65 1.79 -41.87
N GLY A 127 -0.76 2.21 -40.62
CA GLY A 127 -1.98 2.81 -40.09
C GLY A 127 -1.80 3.38 -38.70
N ALA A 128 -2.88 3.91 -38.15
CA ALA A 128 -2.87 4.51 -36.82
C ALA A 128 -2.99 3.48 -35.70
N CYS A 129 -2.16 3.62 -34.67
CA CYS A 129 -2.27 2.87 -33.44
C CYS A 129 -3.65 3.12 -32.79
N SER A 130 -4.32 2.04 -32.39
CA SER A 130 -5.66 2.11 -31.78
C SER A 130 -5.67 2.80 -30.41
N VAL A 131 -4.51 2.97 -29.79
CA VAL A 131 -4.35 3.54 -28.44
C VAL A 131 -3.90 4.99 -28.50
N CYS A 132 -2.77 5.28 -29.15
CA CYS A 132 -2.19 6.64 -29.19
C CYS A 132 -2.49 7.43 -30.47
N GLY A 133 -3.12 6.79 -31.49
CA GLY A 133 -3.38 7.42 -32.79
C GLY A 133 -2.16 7.64 -33.68
N GLY A 134 -0.95 7.36 -33.20
CA GLY A 134 0.28 7.53 -33.98
C GLY A 134 0.38 6.52 -35.12
N GLU A 135 0.82 6.95 -36.31
CA GLU A 135 1.02 6.07 -37.44
C GLU A 135 2.23 5.14 -37.24
N TYR A 136 2.08 3.88 -37.59
CA TYR A 136 3.17 2.91 -37.60
C TYR A 136 2.92 1.83 -38.65
N THR A 137 3.98 1.15 -39.08
CA THR A 137 3.87 -0.05 -39.93
C THR A 137 4.03 -1.28 -39.06
N ALA A 138 3.03 -2.14 -39.06
CA ALA A 138 3.06 -3.38 -38.30
C ALA A 138 3.93 -4.42 -39.00
N ASP A 139 4.90 -4.95 -38.27
CA ASP A 139 5.83 -5.96 -38.81
C ASP A 139 5.14 -7.33 -38.94
N HIS A 140 5.63 -8.11 -39.91
CA HIS A 140 5.33 -9.53 -39.97
C HIS A 140 6.14 -10.26 -38.89
N LYS A 141 5.48 -11.17 -38.17
CA LYS A 141 6.16 -12.13 -37.30
C LYS A 141 6.08 -13.52 -37.94
N TYR A 142 7.22 -14.00 -38.36
CA TYR A 142 7.32 -15.29 -39.04
C TYR A 142 7.42 -16.43 -38.02
N ASP A 143 6.88 -17.61 -38.40
CA ASP A 143 6.95 -18.83 -37.61
C ASP A 143 8.41 -19.26 -37.42
N GLU A 144 8.77 -19.61 -36.19
CA GLU A 144 10.09 -20.17 -35.86
C GLU A 144 10.14 -21.70 -36.03
N GLY A 145 9.04 -22.31 -36.49
CA GLY A 145 8.92 -23.73 -36.77
C GLY A 145 9.64 -24.19 -38.05
N PRO A 146 9.37 -25.38 -38.54
CA PRO A 146 9.99 -25.91 -39.74
C PRO A 146 9.63 -25.04 -40.95
N TRP A 147 10.60 -24.88 -41.86
CA TRP A 147 10.39 -24.17 -43.10
C TRP A 147 9.34 -24.86 -43.96
N SER A 148 8.45 -24.12 -44.55
CA SER A 148 7.62 -24.54 -45.67
C SER A 148 8.45 -24.49 -46.93
N CYS A 149 8.29 -25.45 -47.87
CA CYS A 149 9.06 -25.49 -49.10
C CYS A 149 8.22 -26.04 -50.26
N ASP A 150 8.67 -25.70 -51.48
CA ASP A 150 8.31 -26.37 -52.74
C ASP A 150 9.61 -26.75 -53.49
N ASP A 151 9.50 -27.08 -54.77
CA ASP A 151 10.67 -27.53 -55.57
C ASP A 151 11.70 -26.42 -55.79
N ALA A 152 11.37 -25.16 -55.64
CA ALA A 152 12.19 -23.99 -55.96
C ALA A 152 12.64 -23.20 -54.74
N GLU A 153 11.82 -23.11 -53.72
CA GLU A 153 12.00 -22.18 -52.62
C GLU A 153 11.61 -22.82 -51.26
N HIS A 154 12.18 -22.26 -50.22
CA HIS A 154 11.71 -22.46 -48.86
C HIS A 154 11.38 -21.10 -48.22
N TRP A 155 10.38 -21.07 -47.31
CA TRP A 155 9.90 -19.85 -46.66
C TRP A 155 9.32 -20.11 -45.31
N ARG A 156 9.12 -19.03 -44.56
CA ARG A 156 8.29 -19.00 -43.34
C ARG A 156 7.06 -18.16 -43.57
N ASN A 157 5.96 -18.59 -42.99
CA ASN A 157 4.72 -17.86 -43.06
C ASN A 157 4.58 -16.92 -41.85
N CYS A 158 4.02 -15.74 -42.07
CA CYS A 158 3.62 -14.87 -40.98
C CYS A 158 2.51 -15.52 -40.16
N ILE A 159 2.70 -15.61 -38.85
CA ILE A 159 1.74 -16.24 -37.93
C ILE A 159 0.42 -15.48 -37.84
N TYR A 160 0.37 -14.22 -38.27
CA TYR A 160 -0.83 -13.39 -38.19
C TYR A 160 -1.60 -13.26 -39.51
N CYS A 161 -0.92 -13.20 -40.66
CA CYS A 161 -1.54 -13.01 -41.96
C CYS A 161 -1.24 -14.13 -42.96
N ASN A 162 -0.40 -15.09 -42.60
CA ASN A 162 0.01 -16.21 -43.42
C ASN A 162 0.80 -15.80 -44.69
N GLU A 163 1.30 -14.57 -44.78
CA GLU A 163 2.13 -14.11 -45.91
C GLU A 163 3.51 -14.75 -45.85
N LYS A 164 4.04 -15.11 -47.02
CA LYS A 164 5.38 -15.68 -47.16
C LYS A 164 6.44 -14.63 -46.83
N GLY A 165 7.40 -14.98 -46.01
CA GLY A 165 8.57 -14.17 -45.74
C GLY A 165 9.81 -15.02 -45.55
N GLU A 166 10.96 -14.39 -45.37
CA GLU A 166 12.25 -15.09 -45.22
C GLU A 166 12.50 -16.13 -46.35
N VAL A 167 12.17 -15.79 -47.58
CA VAL A 167 12.25 -16.72 -48.72
C VAL A 167 13.69 -16.99 -49.08
N GLY A 168 14.06 -18.26 -49.21
CA GLY A 168 15.37 -18.72 -49.70
C GLY A 168 15.21 -19.67 -50.87
N SER A 169 16.11 -19.58 -51.87
CA SER A 169 16.13 -20.47 -53.02
C SER A 169 16.86 -21.78 -52.70
N HIS A 170 16.41 -22.88 -53.29
CA HIS A 170 17.15 -24.13 -53.28
C HIS A 170 18.30 -24.02 -54.29
N SER A 171 19.49 -24.43 -53.91
CA SER A 171 20.68 -24.49 -54.76
C SER A 171 20.90 -25.90 -55.28
#